data_703f10008db2c3e3be5a4343b3afd32e
#
_entry.id   703f10008db2c3e3be5a4343b3afd32e
#
_cell.length_a   1.000
_cell.length_b   1.000
_cell.length_c   1.000
_cell.angle_alpha   90.00
_cell.angle_beta   90.00
_cell.angle_gamma   90.00
#
_symmetry.space_group_name_H-M   'P 1'
#
loop_
_entity.id
_entity.type
_entity.pdbx_description
1 polymer ?
#
loop_
_entity_poly.entity_id
_entity_poly.type
_entity_poly.pdbx_seq_one_letter_code
_entity_poly.pdbx_strand_id
1 'polypeptide(L)'
;VAVISHRATDVTIAGNNIHHHRYTGISIGWEWGYSPSYTSDVLVQGNYIYNTGQHILCDQGGIYTLGIQPGTVITGNVIKNVFSYAIYMWGIYLDEGTSQVVVSNNVVYNTGWASFFQHYGANNTIINNVFARASLNPPPQPGDDNPDGDIHIGLAESHTSLTFTRNIIYDTYQGPTHSAYKSDPNVIASFNSNVYYNPYATTLLFGSQQTSFAEWQKTGQDNDSLIVDPLFLGDVQQCDFFTVRSNSPAAILGFANITKLSQWTPGCDIDDESDNKQFYHW
;
A
#
# COMPACT_ATOMS: atom_id res chain seq x y z
N VAL A 1 -7.95 -7.86 -15.21
CA VAL A 1 -8.56 -7.70 -13.89
C VAL A 1 -9.29 -8.97 -13.52
N ALA A 2 -9.19 -9.41 -12.26
CA ALA A 2 -9.91 -10.58 -11.80
C ALA A 2 -11.35 -10.24 -11.40
N VAL A 3 -11.54 -9.18 -10.63
CA VAL A 3 -12.85 -8.72 -10.17
C VAL A 3 -13.02 -7.25 -10.51
N ILE A 4 -14.15 -6.89 -11.12
CA ILE A 4 -14.48 -5.53 -11.52
C ILE A 4 -15.84 -5.14 -10.90
N SER A 5 -15.88 -3.98 -10.25
CA SER A 5 -17.12 -3.34 -9.79
C SER A 5 -17.15 -1.88 -10.26
N HIS A 6 -17.79 -1.64 -11.37
CA HIS A 6 -17.93 -0.32 -11.97
C HIS A 6 -19.34 0.19 -11.91
N ARG A 7 -19.52 1.48 -11.54
CA ARG A 7 -20.83 2.15 -11.46
C ARG A 7 -21.87 1.35 -10.66
N ALA A 8 -21.45 0.83 -9.52
CA ALA A 8 -22.27 0.00 -8.66
C ALA A 8 -22.25 0.53 -7.22
N THR A 9 -23.33 0.31 -6.51
CA THR A 9 -23.51 0.68 -5.11
C THR A 9 -23.88 -0.55 -4.28
N ASP A 10 -23.61 -0.52 -2.97
CA ASP A 10 -23.92 -1.61 -2.03
C ASP A 10 -23.29 -2.97 -2.44
N VAL A 11 -22.05 -2.95 -2.90
CA VAL A 11 -21.32 -4.15 -3.34
C VAL A 11 -20.40 -4.66 -2.26
N THR A 12 -20.42 -5.96 -2.04
CA THR A 12 -19.44 -6.65 -1.17
C THR A 12 -18.56 -7.60 -1.98
N ILE A 13 -17.25 -7.38 -1.93
CA ILE A 13 -16.22 -8.26 -2.49
C ILE A 13 -15.40 -8.79 -1.31
N ALA A 14 -15.74 -9.98 -0.82
CA ALA A 14 -15.17 -10.49 0.41
C ALA A 14 -14.71 -11.94 0.34
N GLY A 15 -13.62 -12.24 1.06
CA GLY A 15 -13.15 -13.60 1.26
C GLY A 15 -12.68 -14.32 -0.01
N ASN A 16 -12.22 -13.62 -1.04
CA ASN A 16 -11.77 -14.22 -2.29
C ASN A 16 -10.27 -14.52 -2.24
N ASN A 17 -9.89 -15.61 -2.91
CA ASN A 17 -8.50 -15.92 -3.21
C ASN A 17 -8.26 -15.59 -4.70
N ILE A 18 -7.50 -14.50 -4.94
CA ILE A 18 -7.29 -13.91 -6.27
C ILE A 18 -5.80 -13.97 -6.59
N HIS A 19 -5.43 -14.72 -7.61
CA HIS A 19 -4.01 -14.90 -7.92
C HIS A 19 -3.71 -15.18 -9.38
N HIS A 20 -2.44 -14.99 -9.75
CA HIS A 20 -1.89 -15.30 -11.08
C HIS A 20 -2.63 -14.59 -12.22
N HIS A 21 -3.06 -13.36 -11.98
CA HIS A 21 -3.63 -12.49 -12.99
C HIS A 21 -2.56 -11.57 -13.59
N ARG A 22 -2.67 -11.30 -14.89
CA ARG A 22 -1.71 -10.49 -15.64
C ARG A 22 -1.93 -8.98 -15.50
N TYR A 23 -2.89 -8.59 -14.69
CA TYR A 23 -3.21 -7.19 -14.38
C TYR A 23 -3.80 -7.10 -12.96
N THR A 24 -4.48 -6.01 -12.65
CA THR A 24 -5.09 -5.71 -11.34
C THR A 24 -5.94 -6.87 -10.77
N GLY A 25 -5.84 -7.11 -9.48
CA GLY A 25 -6.67 -8.09 -8.78
C GLY A 25 -8.12 -7.64 -8.68
N ILE A 26 -8.40 -6.54 -7.99
CA ILE A 26 -9.74 -5.96 -7.82
C ILE A 26 -9.72 -4.52 -8.33
N SER A 27 -10.69 -4.14 -9.18
CA SER A 27 -10.88 -2.79 -9.69
C SER A 27 -12.26 -2.26 -9.34
N ILE A 28 -12.33 -1.07 -8.72
CA ILE A 28 -13.56 -0.44 -8.24
C ILE A 28 -13.67 0.97 -8.79
N GLY A 29 -14.85 1.30 -9.32
CA GLY A 29 -15.10 2.59 -9.95
C GLY A 29 -14.49 2.69 -11.35
N TRP A 30 -14.96 3.65 -12.13
CA TRP A 30 -14.44 3.89 -13.50
C TRP A 30 -14.76 5.30 -13.99
N GLU A 31 -14.79 6.28 -13.08
CA GLU A 31 -14.99 7.69 -13.48
C GLU A 31 -13.69 8.45 -13.19
N TRP A 32 -13.06 8.97 -14.26
CA TRP A 32 -11.82 9.73 -14.13
C TRP A 32 -12.07 11.08 -13.47
N GLY A 33 -11.20 11.43 -12.55
CA GLY A 33 -11.25 12.71 -11.84
C GLY A 33 -12.48 12.84 -10.94
N TYR A 34 -13.04 14.03 -10.89
CA TYR A 34 -14.15 14.38 -10.01
C TYR A 34 -15.50 14.43 -10.72
N SER A 35 -15.64 13.76 -11.84
CA SER A 35 -16.93 13.59 -12.51
C SER A 35 -17.92 12.86 -11.59
N PRO A 36 -19.23 13.12 -11.74
CA PRO A 36 -20.24 12.41 -10.97
C PRO A 36 -20.08 10.89 -11.09
N SER A 37 -19.91 10.23 -9.96
CA SER A 37 -19.73 8.77 -9.88
C SER A 37 -21.01 8.09 -9.42
N TYR A 38 -21.27 6.91 -9.95
CA TYR A 38 -22.34 6.00 -9.48
C TYR A 38 -21.78 4.87 -8.61
N THR A 39 -20.54 5.00 -8.17
CA THR A 39 -19.90 4.01 -7.28
C THR A 39 -19.93 4.53 -5.85
N SER A 40 -20.53 3.77 -4.94
CA SER A 40 -20.56 4.07 -3.51
C SER A 40 -20.77 2.81 -2.69
N ASP A 41 -20.46 2.89 -1.40
CA ASP A 41 -20.77 1.84 -0.41
C ASP A 41 -20.23 0.45 -0.83
N VAL A 42 -19.03 0.41 -1.39
CA VAL A 42 -18.38 -0.83 -1.79
C VAL A 42 -17.50 -1.33 -0.64
N LEU A 43 -17.75 -2.54 -0.17
CA LEU A 43 -16.95 -3.22 0.84
C LEU A 43 -16.01 -4.24 0.19
N VAL A 44 -14.70 -3.99 0.27
CA VAL A 44 -13.65 -4.93 -0.14
C VAL A 44 -12.98 -5.47 1.10
N GLN A 45 -13.34 -6.70 1.50
CA GLN A 45 -12.96 -7.21 2.81
C GLN A 45 -12.34 -8.59 2.77
N GLY A 46 -11.20 -8.75 3.47
CA GLY A 46 -10.64 -10.07 3.75
C GLY A 46 -10.27 -10.87 2.51
N ASN A 47 -9.91 -10.23 1.40
CA ASN A 47 -9.45 -10.93 0.22
C ASN A 47 -7.94 -11.21 0.33
N TYR A 48 -7.52 -12.32 -0.24
CA TYR A 48 -6.11 -12.68 -0.42
C TYR A 48 -5.74 -12.53 -1.90
N ILE A 49 -4.87 -11.56 -2.20
CA ILE A 49 -4.52 -11.18 -3.56
C ILE A 49 -3.01 -11.33 -3.72
N TYR A 50 -2.58 -12.16 -4.65
CA TYR A 50 -1.15 -12.39 -4.83
C TYR A 50 -0.75 -12.78 -6.25
N ASN A 51 0.53 -12.59 -6.58
CA ASN A 51 1.11 -12.90 -7.88
C ASN A 51 0.30 -12.26 -9.01
N THR A 52 0.01 -10.95 -8.88
CA THR A 52 -0.70 -10.19 -9.90
C THR A 52 0.28 -9.40 -10.76
N GLY A 53 -0.16 -9.05 -11.99
CA GLY A 53 0.64 -8.34 -12.98
C GLY A 53 1.60 -9.23 -13.74
N GLN A 54 2.30 -10.13 -13.08
CA GLN A 54 3.17 -11.15 -13.68
C GLN A 54 4.14 -10.60 -14.73
N HIS A 55 4.69 -9.39 -14.52
CA HIS A 55 5.62 -8.71 -15.43
C HIS A 55 5.10 -8.54 -16.88
N ILE A 56 3.79 -8.42 -17.09
CA ILE A 56 3.20 -8.34 -18.44
C ILE A 56 2.63 -6.98 -18.77
N LEU A 57 1.90 -6.38 -17.84
CA LEU A 57 1.31 -5.04 -17.99
C LEU A 57 1.86 -4.12 -16.92
N CYS A 58 1.65 -2.83 -17.08
CA CYS A 58 1.96 -1.80 -16.08
C CYS A 58 0.70 -1.01 -15.70
N ASP A 59 0.83 -0.03 -14.83
CA ASP A 59 -0.24 0.85 -14.38
C ASP A 59 -1.36 0.04 -13.70
N GLN A 60 -1.02 -0.58 -12.58
CA GLN A 60 -1.85 -1.57 -11.92
C GLN A 60 -1.66 -1.59 -10.40
N GLY A 61 -2.65 -2.12 -9.71
CA GLY A 61 -2.60 -2.41 -8.28
C GLY A 61 -3.08 -3.80 -7.92
N GLY A 62 -2.73 -4.31 -6.76
CA GLY A 62 -3.45 -5.44 -6.20
C GLY A 62 -4.93 -5.10 -6.04
N ILE A 63 -5.21 -3.91 -5.47
CA ILE A 63 -6.52 -3.25 -5.49
C ILE A 63 -6.36 -1.87 -6.13
N TYR A 64 -7.23 -1.56 -7.07
CA TYR A 64 -7.27 -0.32 -7.85
C TYR A 64 -8.62 0.37 -7.70
N THR A 65 -8.63 1.67 -7.52
CA THR A 65 -9.86 2.48 -7.44
C THR A 65 -9.79 3.70 -8.33
N LEU A 66 -10.93 4.20 -8.79
CA LEU A 66 -11.01 5.34 -9.69
C LEU A 66 -12.28 6.16 -9.44
N GLY A 67 -12.12 7.46 -9.24
CA GLY A 67 -13.22 8.42 -9.05
C GLY A 67 -13.79 8.48 -7.65
N ILE A 68 -14.81 9.32 -7.47
CA ILE A 68 -15.46 9.57 -6.17
C ILE A 68 -16.27 8.34 -5.72
N GLN A 69 -16.04 7.85 -4.51
CA GLN A 69 -16.61 6.61 -4.01
C GLN A 69 -17.00 6.72 -2.52
N PRO A 70 -17.99 7.53 -2.17
CA PRO A 70 -18.38 7.69 -0.77
C PRO A 70 -18.83 6.36 -0.16
N GLY A 71 -18.46 6.11 1.10
CA GLY A 71 -18.79 4.89 1.81
C GLY A 71 -17.98 3.65 1.40
N THR A 72 -17.08 3.75 0.43
CA THR A 72 -16.22 2.62 0.04
C THR A 72 -15.17 2.35 1.10
N VAL A 73 -15.06 1.06 1.50
CA VAL A 73 -14.12 0.58 2.53
C VAL A 73 -13.31 -0.59 1.99
N ILE A 74 -11.98 -0.46 2.05
CA ILE A 74 -11.02 -1.51 1.71
C ILE A 74 -10.35 -1.96 3.01
N THR A 75 -10.72 -3.14 3.53
CA THR A 75 -10.29 -3.54 4.87
C THR A 75 -9.95 -5.01 5.02
N GLY A 76 -8.96 -5.32 5.84
CA GLY A 76 -8.60 -6.70 6.19
C GLY A 76 -8.07 -7.54 5.02
N ASN A 77 -7.65 -6.93 3.92
CA ASN A 77 -7.10 -7.65 2.79
C ASN A 77 -5.61 -7.92 2.97
N VAL A 78 -5.15 -9.03 2.41
CA VAL A 78 -3.73 -9.35 2.29
C VAL A 78 -3.36 -9.30 0.81
N ILE A 79 -2.39 -8.45 0.47
CA ILE A 79 -1.93 -8.22 -0.89
C ILE A 79 -0.43 -8.45 -0.95
N LYS A 80 0.02 -9.33 -1.82
CA LYS A 80 1.46 -9.59 -1.99
C LYS A 80 1.86 -9.88 -3.44
N ASN A 81 3.14 -9.71 -3.74
CA ASN A 81 3.73 -10.06 -5.03
C ASN A 81 2.98 -9.39 -6.20
N VAL A 82 2.95 -8.07 -6.19
CA VAL A 82 2.39 -7.27 -7.29
C VAL A 82 3.52 -6.76 -8.16
N PHE A 83 3.64 -7.28 -9.38
CA PHE A 83 4.75 -6.97 -10.28
C PHE A 83 4.29 -6.63 -11.68
N SER A 84 4.85 -5.57 -12.26
CA SER A 84 4.55 -5.15 -13.63
C SER A 84 5.69 -5.47 -14.60
N TYR A 85 5.46 -5.16 -15.86
CA TYR A 85 6.47 -5.28 -16.92
C TYR A 85 7.71 -4.40 -16.65
N ALA A 86 7.50 -3.14 -16.21
CA ALA A 86 8.59 -2.18 -16.01
C ALA A 86 8.34 -1.22 -14.84
N ILE A 87 7.26 -0.47 -14.89
CA ILE A 87 6.93 0.65 -13.99
C ILE A 87 5.46 0.59 -13.58
N TYR A 88 5.03 1.44 -12.63
CA TYR A 88 3.63 1.63 -12.23
C TYR A 88 2.97 0.35 -11.71
N MET A 89 3.41 -0.12 -10.54
CA MET A 89 2.91 -1.31 -9.87
C MET A 89 2.82 -1.08 -8.36
N TRP A 90 1.63 -1.04 -7.85
CA TRP A 90 1.39 -0.72 -6.44
C TRP A 90 0.54 -1.78 -5.75
N GLY A 91 0.63 -1.85 -4.45
CA GLY A 91 -0.22 -2.75 -3.68
C GLY A 91 -1.67 -2.30 -3.69
N ILE A 92 -1.92 -1.13 -3.09
CA ILE A 92 -3.21 -0.43 -3.17
C ILE A 92 -3.00 0.86 -3.95
N TYR A 93 -3.76 1.03 -5.00
CA TYR A 93 -3.69 2.17 -5.90
C TYR A 93 -5.00 2.94 -5.94
N LEU A 94 -4.99 4.14 -5.34
CA LEU A 94 -6.06 5.11 -5.45
C LEU A 94 -5.75 6.05 -6.61
N ASP A 95 -6.32 5.76 -7.77
CA ASP A 95 -6.04 6.50 -8.99
C ASP A 95 -6.96 7.73 -9.13
N GLU A 96 -6.92 8.35 -10.26
CA GLU A 96 -7.45 9.68 -10.60
C GLU A 96 -8.81 9.99 -9.97
N GLY A 97 -8.81 10.97 -9.06
CA GLY A 97 -10.02 11.45 -8.40
C GLY A 97 -10.59 10.54 -7.33
N THR A 98 -9.94 9.42 -7.00
CA THR A 98 -10.40 8.53 -5.92
C THR A 98 -10.57 9.30 -4.63
N SER A 99 -11.80 9.37 -4.15
CA SER A 99 -12.16 10.22 -3.01
C SER A 99 -13.14 9.55 -2.06
N GLN A 100 -13.04 9.92 -0.77
CA GLN A 100 -13.93 9.49 0.30
C GLN A 100 -13.86 7.97 0.56
N VAL A 101 -12.70 7.37 0.35
CA VAL A 101 -12.42 5.95 0.58
C VAL A 101 -11.70 5.75 1.91
N VAL A 102 -12.05 4.70 2.62
CA VAL A 102 -11.32 4.23 3.81
C VAL A 102 -10.51 2.99 3.47
N VAL A 103 -9.19 3.07 3.67
CA VAL A 103 -8.26 1.95 3.54
C VAL A 103 -7.76 1.58 4.94
N SER A 104 -8.17 0.43 5.46
CA SER A 104 -7.87 0.08 6.85
C SER A 104 -7.55 -1.39 7.06
N ASN A 105 -6.71 -1.68 8.05
CA ASN A 105 -6.42 -3.06 8.46
C ASN A 105 -5.92 -3.97 7.33
N ASN A 106 -5.28 -3.44 6.31
CA ASN A 106 -4.72 -4.25 5.23
C ASN A 106 -3.25 -4.56 5.50
N VAL A 107 -2.79 -5.69 4.98
CA VAL A 107 -1.39 -6.06 4.91
C VAL A 107 -0.99 -6.08 3.45
N VAL A 108 -0.05 -5.22 3.09
CA VAL A 108 0.47 -5.10 1.72
C VAL A 108 1.98 -5.28 1.75
N TYR A 109 2.49 -6.24 1.01
CA TYR A 109 3.93 -6.48 1.01
C TYR A 109 4.45 -7.07 -0.30
N ASN A 110 5.74 -6.88 -0.53
CA ASN A 110 6.45 -7.37 -1.71
C ASN A 110 5.80 -6.88 -3.01
N THR A 111 5.71 -5.57 -3.15
CA THR A 111 5.26 -4.90 -4.37
C THR A 111 6.46 -4.36 -5.13
N GLY A 112 6.34 -4.25 -6.42
CA GLY A 112 7.46 -3.80 -7.26
C GLY A 112 7.79 -2.31 -7.09
N TRP A 113 6.76 -1.49 -6.80
CA TRP A 113 6.87 -0.08 -6.44
C TRP A 113 6.24 0.14 -5.06
N ALA A 114 5.72 1.33 -4.77
CA ALA A 114 5.14 1.61 -3.47
C ALA A 114 4.04 0.62 -3.07
N SER A 115 3.98 0.29 -1.78
CA SER A 115 2.90 -0.53 -1.25
C SER A 115 1.56 0.19 -1.29
N PHE A 116 1.59 1.52 -1.18
CA PHE A 116 0.43 2.39 -1.33
C PHE A 116 0.74 3.56 -2.24
N PHE A 117 -0.14 3.79 -3.20
CA PHE A 117 -0.09 4.97 -4.07
C PHE A 117 -1.46 5.64 -4.18
N GLN A 118 -1.47 6.96 -4.07
CA GLN A 118 -2.59 7.80 -4.48
C GLN A 118 -2.11 8.76 -5.56
N HIS A 119 -2.71 8.68 -6.75
CA HIS A 119 -2.36 9.59 -7.84
C HIS A 119 -2.84 11.01 -7.51
N TYR A 120 -4.14 11.20 -7.37
CA TYR A 120 -4.77 12.37 -6.76
C TYR A 120 -6.20 12.04 -6.31
N GLY A 121 -6.74 12.82 -5.36
CA GLY A 121 -8.06 12.57 -4.81
C GLY A 121 -8.29 13.34 -3.51
N ALA A 122 -9.47 13.24 -2.94
CA ALA A 122 -9.89 14.03 -1.80
C ALA A 122 -10.43 13.20 -0.63
N ASN A 123 -10.03 13.59 0.59
CA ASN A 123 -10.61 13.11 1.85
C ASN A 123 -10.57 11.58 2.01
N ASN A 124 -9.50 10.93 1.56
CA ASN A 124 -9.27 9.52 1.82
C ASN A 124 -8.69 9.31 3.23
N THR A 125 -8.98 8.16 3.83
CA THR A 125 -8.48 7.80 5.16
C THR A 125 -7.71 6.50 5.09
N ILE A 126 -6.41 6.56 5.40
CA ILE A 126 -5.50 5.42 5.37
C ILE A 126 -5.06 5.11 6.80
N ILE A 127 -5.61 4.07 7.39
CA ILE A 127 -5.48 3.85 8.82
C ILE A 127 -5.22 2.39 9.19
N ASN A 128 -4.31 2.15 10.12
CA ASN A 128 -4.06 0.84 10.72
C ASN A 128 -3.68 -0.23 9.67
N ASN A 129 -2.87 0.12 8.68
CA ASN A 129 -2.36 -0.83 7.69
C ASN A 129 -0.90 -1.19 7.98
N VAL A 130 -0.46 -2.31 7.43
CA VAL A 130 0.95 -2.64 7.29
C VAL A 130 1.32 -2.56 5.81
N PHE A 131 2.24 -1.67 5.48
CA PHE A 131 2.85 -1.51 4.17
C PHE A 131 4.31 -1.93 4.27
N ALA A 132 4.67 -3.04 3.59
CA ALA A 132 5.98 -3.63 3.77
C ALA A 132 6.66 -3.98 2.45
N ARG A 133 7.99 -3.83 2.43
CA ARG A 133 8.83 -4.31 1.34
C ARG A 133 8.42 -3.82 -0.04
N ALA A 134 8.11 -2.55 -0.18
CA ALA A 134 7.98 -1.94 -1.49
C ALA A 134 9.35 -1.88 -2.20
N SER A 135 9.32 -1.73 -3.50
CA SER A 135 10.53 -1.50 -4.32
C SER A 135 11.54 -2.65 -4.38
N LEU A 136 11.10 -3.90 -4.23
CA LEU A 136 11.99 -5.07 -4.28
C LEU A 136 12.26 -5.59 -5.70
N ASN A 137 11.46 -5.21 -6.73
CA ASN A 137 11.65 -5.74 -8.07
C ASN A 137 10.89 -4.92 -9.14
N PRO A 138 11.49 -4.57 -10.27
CA PRO A 138 12.93 -4.73 -10.54
C PRO A 138 13.77 -3.78 -9.67
N PRO A 139 15.02 -4.12 -9.40
CA PRO A 139 15.91 -3.14 -8.79
C PRO A 139 15.97 -1.91 -9.71
N PRO A 140 16.09 -0.68 -9.16
CA PRO A 140 16.20 0.53 -9.94
C PRO A 140 17.24 0.36 -11.06
N GLN A 141 16.84 0.62 -12.29
CA GLN A 141 17.78 0.62 -13.40
C GLN A 141 18.66 1.88 -13.31
N PRO A 142 19.89 1.85 -13.79
CA PRO A 142 20.70 3.06 -13.89
C PRO A 142 19.95 4.13 -14.71
N GLY A 143 19.59 5.24 -14.07
CA GLY A 143 18.74 6.29 -14.66
C GLY A 143 17.32 6.36 -14.13
N ASP A 144 16.83 5.37 -13.42
CA ASP A 144 15.64 5.47 -12.58
C ASP A 144 16.03 6.23 -11.30
N ASP A 145 15.92 7.54 -11.35
CA ASP A 145 16.19 8.40 -10.21
C ASP A 145 15.13 8.22 -9.14
N ASN A 146 15.10 7.06 -8.53
CA ASN A 146 14.37 6.78 -7.34
C ASN A 146 13.06 5.96 -7.49
N PRO A 147 12.97 4.78 -6.90
CA PRO A 147 11.69 4.15 -6.66
C PRO A 147 10.78 5.10 -5.86
N ASP A 148 9.47 4.96 -6.00
CA ASP A 148 8.47 5.83 -5.36
C ASP A 148 8.48 5.79 -3.82
N GLY A 149 9.42 5.08 -3.20
CA GLY A 149 9.41 4.82 -1.76
C GLY A 149 8.34 3.81 -1.39
N ASP A 150 8.10 3.66 -0.08
CA ASP A 150 7.08 2.71 0.40
C ASP A 150 5.66 3.26 0.23
N ILE A 151 5.51 4.56 0.39
CA ILE A 151 4.27 5.31 0.26
C ILE A 151 4.49 6.45 -0.73
N HIS A 152 3.59 6.58 -1.71
CA HIS A 152 3.66 7.68 -2.68
C HIS A 152 2.31 8.38 -2.84
N ILE A 153 2.34 9.71 -2.88
CA ILE A 153 1.20 10.56 -3.23
C ILE A 153 1.62 11.46 -4.40
N GLY A 154 0.93 11.28 -5.51
CA GLY A 154 1.15 12.10 -6.71
C GLY A 154 0.54 13.49 -6.59
N LEU A 155 -0.04 13.99 -7.64
CA LEU A 155 -0.43 15.37 -7.92
C LEU A 155 -0.98 16.17 -6.74
N ALA A 156 -0.46 17.39 -6.59
CA ALA A 156 -0.95 18.35 -5.61
C ALA A 156 -2.27 18.99 -6.05
N GLU A 157 -3.17 19.13 -5.11
CA GLU A 157 -4.46 19.80 -5.30
C GLU A 157 -4.71 20.80 -4.14
N SER A 158 -5.71 21.67 -4.28
CA SER A 158 -6.02 22.73 -3.30
C SER A 158 -6.82 22.24 -2.07
N HIS A 159 -7.05 20.95 -1.95
CA HIS A 159 -7.79 20.32 -0.85
C HIS A 159 -6.97 19.22 -0.19
N THR A 160 -7.44 18.73 0.95
CA THR A 160 -6.79 17.62 1.65
C THR A 160 -6.94 16.34 0.84
N SER A 161 -5.82 15.79 0.44
CA SER A 161 -5.71 14.55 -0.31
C SER A 161 -6.12 13.36 0.56
N LEU A 162 -5.41 13.17 1.67
CA LEU A 162 -5.71 12.07 2.59
C LEU A 162 -5.24 12.35 4.02
N THR A 163 -5.73 11.52 4.93
CA THR A 163 -5.20 11.34 6.29
C THR A 163 -4.55 9.97 6.39
N PHE A 164 -3.30 9.93 6.87
CA PHE A 164 -2.49 8.72 6.97
C PHE A 164 -2.05 8.52 8.43
N THR A 165 -2.66 7.59 9.15
CA THR A 165 -2.44 7.47 10.59
C THR A 165 -2.44 6.04 11.10
N ARG A 166 -1.64 5.77 12.13
CA ARG A 166 -1.52 4.45 12.77
C ARG A 166 -1.18 3.34 11.77
N ASN A 167 -0.34 3.62 10.79
CA ASN A 167 0.16 2.61 9.87
C ASN A 167 1.57 2.19 10.27
N ILE A 168 1.96 1.00 9.87
CA ILE A 168 3.34 0.52 9.96
C ILE A 168 3.91 0.47 8.55
N ILE A 169 5.01 1.17 8.34
CA ILE A 169 5.78 1.17 7.10
C ILE A 169 7.10 0.44 7.39
N TYR A 170 7.24 -0.75 6.80
CA TYR A 170 8.36 -1.64 7.06
C TYR A 170 9.03 -2.06 5.76
N ASP A 171 10.27 -1.67 5.55
CA ASP A 171 11.02 -2.06 4.37
C ASP A 171 12.32 -2.78 4.74
N THR A 172 12.84 -3.54 3.79
CA THR A 172 14.11 -4.24 3.88
C THR A 172 15.07 -3.87 2.75
N TYR A 173 14.87 -2.73 2.09
CA TYR A 173 15.80 -2.20 1.11
C TYR A 173 17.19 -2.03 1.71
N GLN A 174 18.20 -2.63 1.07
CA GLN A 174 19.57 -2.68 1.57
C GLN A 174 20.40 -1.48 1.06
N GLY A 175 19.97 -0.28 1.40
CA GLY A 175 20.70 0.93 1.09
C GLY A 175 20.82 1.84 2.31
N PRO A 176 21.85 2.71 2.36
CA PRO A 176 22.04 3.59 3.51
C PRO A 176 20.94 4.65 3.64
N THR A 177 20.25 4.94 2.55
CA THR A 177 19.18 5.94 2.49
C THR A 177 17.99 5.34 1.77
N HIS A 178 16.80 5.49 2.33
CA HIS A 178 15.57 4.95 1.78
C HIS A 178 14.43 5.96 1.90
N SER A 179 13.59 6.05 0.86
CA SER A 179 12.38 6.88 0.87
C SER A 179 11.23 6.12 1.53
N ALA A 180 10.84 6.52 2.72
CA ALA A 180 9.66 5.96 3.39
C ALA A 180 8.36 6.58 2.87
N TYR A 181 8.43 7.86 2.51
CA TYR A 181 7.31 8.61 1.93
C TYR A 181 7.79 9.59 0.88
N LYS A 182 7.17 9.55 -0.28
CA LYS A 182 7.41 10.49 -1.38
C LYS A 182 6.10 11.15 -1.82
N SER A 183 6.18 12.41 -2.22
CA SER A 183 5.04 13.11 -2.82
C SER A 183 5.50 14.10 -3.87
N ASP A 184 4.56 14.52 -4.70
CA ASP A 184 4.74 15.74 -5.47
C ASP A 184 4.79 16.98 -4.56
N PRO A 185 5.42 18.06 -5.00
CA PRO A 185 5.42 19.32 -4.25
C PRO A 185 4.01 19.82 -3.97
N ASN A 186 3.80 20.39 -2.76
CA ASN A 186 2.53 21.02 -2.33
C ASN A 186 1.34 20.06 -2.15
N VAL A 187 1.53 18.78 -2.10
CA VAL A 187 0.47 17.84 -1.68
C VAL A 187 0.02 18.18 -0.26
N ILE A 188 -1.29 18.32 -0.07
CA ILE A 188 -1.90 18.55 1.24
C ILE A 188 -2.37 17.21 1.81
N ALA A 189 -1.64 16.67 2.74
CA ALA A 189 -1.98 15.43 3.44
C ALA A 189 -1.67 15.58 4.94
N SER A 190 -2.26 14.73 5.77
CA SER A 190 -2.02 14.71 7.21
C SER A 190 -1.47 13.36 7.64
N PHE A 191 -0.28 13.37 8.23
CA PHE A 191 0.40 12.17 8.74
C PHE A 191 0.56 12.26 10.25
N ASN A 192 0.21 11.20 10.99
CA ASN A 192 0.50 11.11 12.41
C ASN A 192 0.39 9.69 12.98
N SER A 193 1.07 9.44 14.11
CA SER A 193 1.00 8.17 14.85
C SER A 193 1.41 6.95 14.03
N ASN A 194 2.31 7.10 13.07
CA ASN A 194 2.83 6.02 12.24
C ASN A 194 4.14 5.45 12.80
N VAL A 195 4.46 4.24 12.43
CA VAL A 195 5.77 3.63 12.70
C VAL A 195 6.47 3.34 11.37
N TYR A 196 7.69 3.84 11.24
CA TYR A 196 8.56 3.63 10.08
C TYR A 196 9.77 2.82 10.50
N TYR A 197 10.13 1.82 9.73
CA TYR A 197 11.30 1.02 10.04
C TYR A 197 11.93 0.37 8.81
N ASN A 198 13.23 0.50 8.71
CA ASN A 198 14.07 -0.27 7.80
C ASN A 198 15.34 -0.67 8.55
N PRO A 199 15.61 -1.96 8.78
CA PRO A 199 16.75 -2.41 9.57
C PRO A 199 18.11 -2.15 8.88
N TYR A 200 18.13 -1.82 7.61
CA TYR A 200 19.36 -1.61 6.82
C TYR A 200 19.64 -0.15 6.50
N ALA A 201 18.62 0.70 6.49
CA ALA A 201 18.78 2.12 6.21
C ALA A 201 19.21 2.88 7.46
N THR A 202 20.22 3.73 7.30
CA THR A 202 20.63 4.69 8.35
C THR A 202 19.81 5.98 8.30
N THR A 203 19.17 6.26 7.17
CA THR A 203 18.38 7.46 6.96
C THR A 203 17.11 7.13 6.18
N LEU A 204 15.96 7.50 6.74
CA LEU A 204 14.68 7.50 6.05
C LEU A 204 14.36 8.92 5.58
N LEU A 205 13.82 9.03 4.36
CA LEU A 205 13.49 10.29 3.72
C LEU A 205 11.99 10.45 3.55
N PHE A 206 11.52 11.71 3.63
CA PHE A 206 10.10 12.06 3.67
C PHE A 206 9.76 13.25 2.80
N GLY A 207 8.56 13.21 2.23
CA GLY A 207 7.94 14.30 1.49
C GLY A 207 8.55 14.57 0.11
N SER A 208 8.15 15.65 -0.51
CA SER A 208 8.58 16.04 -1.86
C SER A 208 10.06 16.39 -1.95
N GLN A 209 10.61 16.94 -0.88
CA GLN A 209 12.02 17.35 -0.82
C GLN A 209 12.94 16.23 -0.33
N GLN A 210 12.39 15.07 -0.01
CA GLN A 210 13.13 13.94 0.53
C GLN A 210 14.02 14.35 1.71
N THR A 211 13.40 14.98 2.71
CA THR A 211 14.08 15.50 3.90
C THR A 211 14.20 14.42 4.99
N SER A 212 15.03 14.68 5.99
CA SER A 212 15.11 13.84 7.19
C SER A 212 13.78 13.84 7.96
N PHE A 213 13.55 12.82 8.78
CA PHE A 213 12.36 12.74 9.63
C PHE A 213 12.19 13.96 10.54
N ALA A 214 13.28 14.44 11.13
CA ALA A 214 13.25 15.62 11.99
C ALA A 214 12.85 16.89 11.23
N GLU A 215 13.27 17.06 9.98
CA GLU A 215 12.82 18.19 9.14
C GLU A 215 11.37 18.02 8.71
N TRP A 216 10.96 16.80 8.41
CA TRP A 216 9.57 16.46 8.11
C TRP A 216 8.63 16.81 9.28
N GLN A 217 8.99 16.45 10.51
CA GLN A 217 8.22 16.80 11.69
C GLN A 217 8.09 18.31 11.93
N LYS A 218 9.07 19.12 11.55
CA LYS A 218 8.97 20.59 11.61
C LYS A 218 7.88 21.17 10.70
N THR A 219 7.42 20.42 9.71
CA THR A 219 6.28 20.83 8.88
C THR A 219 4.92 20.59 9.57
N GLY A 220 4.91 20.05 10.78
CA GLY A 220 3.71 19.71 11.54
C GLY A 220 3.19 18.29 11.29
N GLN A 221 3.88 17.51 10.48
CA GLN A 221 3.53 16.13 10.16
C GLN A 221 4.20 15.14 11.11
N ASP A 222 3.60 13.98 11.30
CA ASP A 222 4.16 12.84 12.03
C ASP A 222 4.72 13.17 13.45
N ASN A 223 4.14 14.16 14.14
CA ASN A 223 4.65 14.60 15.43
C ASN A 223 4.65 13.47 16.48
N ASP A 224 3.67 12.58 16.44
CA ASP A 224 3.57 11.42 17.34
C ASP A 224 4.06 10.12 16.67
N SER A 225 4.66 10.21 15.48
CA SER A 225 5.18 9.05 14.78
C SER A 225 6.61 8.71 15.16
N LEU A 226 7.04 7.48 14.92
CA LEU A 226 8.34 6.98 15.35
C LEU A 226 9.07 6.27 14.20
N ILE A 227 10.40 6.42 14.18
CA ILE A 227 11.30 5.51 13.45
C ILE A 227 11.83 4.50 14.45
N VAL A 228 11.26 3.30 14.47
CA VAL A 228 11.60 2.25 15.45
C VAL A 228 11.11 0.89 14.98
N ASP A 229 11.79 -0.17 15.41
CA ASP A 229 11.35 -1.55 15.17
C ASP A 229 9.91 -1.75 15.67
N PRO A 230 8.97 -2.14 14.82
CA PRO A 230 7.59 -2.42 15.20
C PRO A 230 7.42 -3.67 16.07
N LEU A 231 8.48 -4.44 16.31
CA LEU A 231 8.50 -5.67 17.12
C LEU A 231 7.45 -6.69 16.67
N PHE A 232 7.49 -7.08 15.42
CA PHE A 232 6.67 -8.17 14.91
C PHE A 232 6.93 -9.49 15.63
N LEU A 233 5.91 -10.33 15.76
CA LEU A 233 6.00 -11.61 16.49
C LEU A 233 6.67 -12.72 15.69
N GLY A 234 6.58 -12.70 14.38
CA GLY A 234 7.01 -13.78 13.52
C GLY A 234 8.21 -13.46 12.65
N ASP A 235 8.74 -14.48 11.99
CA ASP A 235 9.69 -14.34 10.90
C ASP A 235 8.95 -13.86 9.64
N VAL A 236 9.68 -13.23 8.73
CA VAL A 236 9.22 -12.79 7.39
C VAL A 236 8.51 -13.88 6.61
N GLN A 237 8.77 -15.12 6.97
CA GLN A 237 8.27 -16.31 6.30
C GLN A 237 7.01 -16.90 6.94
N GLN A 238 6.57 -16.37 8.07
CA GLN A 238 5.39 -16.88 8.78
C GLN A 238 4.16 -16.01 8.53
N CYS A 239 2.99 -16.61 8.46
CA CYS A 239 1.71 -15.92 8.25
C CYS A 239 1.39 -14.88 9.32
N ASP A 240 2.00 -14.98 10.50
CA ASP A 240 1.82 -14.07 11.63
C ASP A 240 2.90 -12.98 11.68
N PHE A 241 3.72 -12.89 10.65
CA PHE A 241 4.86 -11.97 10.62
C PHE A 241 4.46 -10.52 10.94
N PHE A 242 3.33 -10.06 10.47
CA PHE A 242 2.88 -8.68 10.67
C PHE A 242 2.03 -8.47 11.93
N THR A 243 1.97 -9.43 12.82
CA THR A 243 1.38 -9.26 14.16
C THR A 243 2.41 -8.64 15.09
N VAL A 244 2.08 -7.53 15.71
CA VAL A 244 2.98 -6.86 16.66
C VAL A 244 2.79 -7.40 18.09
N ARG A 245 3.87 -7.32 18.86
CA ARG A 245 3.84 -7.64 20.29
C ARG A 245 3.03 -6.59 21.07
N SER A 246 2.49 -6.95 22.22
CA SER A 246 1.70 -6.03 23.06
C SER A 246 2.50 -4.83 23.56
N ASN A 247 3.82 -4.95 23.67
CA ASN A 247 4.73 -3.86 24.02
C ASN A 247 5.34 -3.14 22.79
N SER A 248 4.81 -3.39 21.60
CA SER A 248 5.24 -2.71 20.37
C SER A 248 5.01 -1.21 20.46
N PRO A 249 5.95 -0.38 19.98
CA PRO A 249 5.72 1.04 19.81
C PRO A 249 4.49 1.35 18.96
N ALA A 250 4.22 0.55 17.93
CA ALA A 250 3.02 0.70 17.11
C ALA A 250 1.73 0.49 17.92
N ALA A 251 1.70 -0.52 18.79
CA ALA A 251 0.55 -0.78 19.66
C ALA A 251 0.34 0.39 20.66
N ILE A 252 1.41 0.97 21.18
CA ILE A 252 1.36 2.16 22.05
C ILE A 252 0.78 3.38 21.31
N LEU A 253 1.07 3.54 20.02
CA LEU A 253 0.50 4.58 19.16
C LEU A 253 -0.93 4.28 18.70
N GLY A 254 -1.52 3.16 19.14
CA GLY A 254 -2.89 2.79 18.84
C GLY A 254 -3.07 1.93 17.57
N PHE A 255 -2.00 1.35 17.04
CA PHE A 255 -2.11 0.32 16.02
C PHE A 255 -2.75 -0.93 16.64
N ALA A 256 -3.83 -1.41 16.03
CA ALA A 256 -4.48 -2.65 16.40
C ALA A 256 -4.00 -3.79 15.50
N ASN A 257 -3.62 -4.91 16.09
CA ASN A 257 -3.25 -6.08 15.31
C ASN A 257 -4.34 -6.45 14.31
N ILE A 258 -3.94 -6.66 13.07
CA ILE A 258 -4.83 -7.05 12.00
C ILE A 258 -5.18 -8.53 12.22
N THR A 259 -6.41 -8.77 12.66
CA THR A 259 -6.91 -10.13 12.84
C THR A 259 -7.11 -10.77 11.47
N LYS A 260 -6.46 -11.90 11.26
CA LYS A 260 -6.76 -12.76 10.12
C LYS A 260 -8.23 -13.13 10.18
N LEU A 261 -8.95 -12.95 9.10
CA LEU A 261 -10.21 -13.64 8.94
C LEU A 261 -9.88 -15.14 8.90
N SER A 262 -10.27 -15.85 9.93
CA SER A 262 -9.92 -17.25 10.21
C SER A 262 -10.27 -18.28 9.13
N GLN A 263 -10.83 -17.82 8.02
CA GLN A 263 -11.24 -18.63 6.88
C GLN A 263 -10.15 -18.76 5.82
N TRP A 264 -9.08 -17.94 5.90
CA TRP A 264 -8.00 -17.93 4.93
C TRP A 264 -6.66 -18.18 5.63
N THR A 265 -6.45 -19.43 6.04
CA THR A 265 -5.15 -20.05 5.96
C THR A 265 -5.15 -20.96 4.73
N PRO A 266 -4.93 -20.47 3.51
CA PRO A 266 -4.12 -21.23 2.61
C PRO A 266 -2.87 -21.45 3.44
N GLY A 267 -2.32 -22.64 3.54
CA GLY A 267 -1.04 -22.82 4.17
C GLY A 267 -0.21 -21.63 3.78
N CYS A 268 0.60 -21.10 4.67
CA CYS A 268 1.52 -20.04 4.33
C CYS A 268 2.52 -20.65 3.36
N ASP A 269 2.02 -21.09 2.24
CA ASP A 269 2.80 -21.54 1.12
C ASP A 269 3.56 -20.31 0.65
N ILE A 270 4.62 -20.15 1.41
CA ILE A 270 5.77 -19.41 1.02
C ILE A 270 6.19 -20.09 -0.26
N ASP A 271 5.85 -19.40 -1.33
CA ASP A 271 6.53 -19.56 -2.58
C ASP A 271 6.87 -21.04 -2.89
N ASP A 272 6.07 -21.62 -3.64
CA ASP A 272 6.65 -22.51 -4.62
C ASP A 272 7.57 -21.60 -5.47
N GLU A 273 8.85 -21.43 -5.01
CA GLU A 273 9.90 -20.77 -5.79
C GLU A 273 10.04 -21.42 -7.19
N SER A 274 9.44 -22.57 -7.39
CA SER A 274 9.38 -23.26 -8.67
C SER A 274 8.57 -22.48 -9.70
N ASP A 275 7.52 -21.74 -9.30
CA ASP A 275 6.74 -20.94 -10.22
C ASP A 275 7.47 -19.66 -10.66
N ASN A 276 8.36 -19.10 -9.83
CA ASN A 276 9.15 -17.93 -10.22
C ASN A 276 10.27 -18.24 -11.21
N LYS A 277 10.72 -19.49 -11.33
CA LYS A 277 11.80 -19.86 -12.27
C LYS A 277 11.36 -19.99 -13.73
N GLN A 278 10.06 -20.10 -14.00
CA GLN A 278 9.58 -20.25 -15.38
C GLN A 278 9.45 -18.93 -16.16
N PHE A 279 9.55 -17.76 -15.50
CA PHE A 279 9.32 -16.46 -16.15
C PHE A 279 10.57 -15.66 -16.47
N TYR A 280 11.77 -16.17 -16.16
CA TYR A 280 13.04 -15.44 -16.41
C TYR A 280 13.73 -15.81 -17.74
N HIS A 281 13.03 -16.38 -18.69
CA HIS A 281 13.57 -16.65 -20.03
C HIS A 281 12.78 -15.90 -21.10
N TRP A 282 13.07 -14.59 -21.21
CA TRP A 282 12.90 -13.83 -22.47
C TRP A 282 13.89 -12.66 -22.50
#